data_c6930d4ae360ef90a132d34f14cc48ee
#
_entry.id   c6930d4ae360ef90a132d34f14cc48ee
#
_cell.length_a   1.000
_cell.length_b   1.000
_cell.length_c   1.000
_cell.angle_alpha   90.00
_cell.angle_beta   90.00
_cell.angle_gamma   90.00
#
_symmetry.space_group_name_H-M   'P 1'
#
loop_
_entity.id
_entity.type
_entity.pdbx_description
1 polymer ?
#
loop_
_entity_poly.entity_id
_entity_poly.type
_entity_poly.pdbx_seq_one_letter_code
_entity_poly.pdbx_strand_id
1 'polypeptide(L)'
;MVKKSRARNTRQGTNRYFIIGFSTIIIILALLMTAACVSKTNDQTKEPIWSIDGSNILSFRHRDLEAPQTILIEDTANYSLEKISYDSYGTTVYGLLRIPKNVSKPPVVVVLPAATVSKEEDSPMADALSSWGYASLTLDERGNGGETKGISPMDFTTGFEGYRRGDMPAQYAQIYDILVGYDYLQSRKDLDGGNISVLGESMGGRFAVIAAGMEPGFKAAFVVSSSPYGLDAGNNTDAIRFVDSVEPATYLKKIPPRKLVMFHFTNDTIIPIAYGRSLYDNASQPKAWYQYNGSVHGVYSDIYAPDLHAELMSVFGR
;
A
#
# COMPACT_ATOMS: atom_id res chain seq x y z
N MET A 1 49.38 -1.37 -56.95
CA MET A 1 50.84 -1.55 -57.04
C MET A 1 51.29 -2.55 -56.01
N VAL A 2 51.72 -3.68 -56.50
CA VAL A 2 52.85 -4.51 -56.14
C VAL A 2 52.69 -5.28 -54.85
N LYS A 3 52.32 -6.58 -54.91
CA LYS A 3 53.10 -7.82 -55.16
C LYS A 3 54.02 -8.23 -54.00
N LYS A 4 53.84 -9.38 -53.48
CA LYS A 4 54.41 -10.76 -53.61
C LYS A 4 54.89 -11.19 -52.21
N SER A 5 55.05 -12.42 -51.79
CA SER A 5 54.85 -13.79 -52.27
C SER A 5 55.46 -14.73 -51.22
N ARG A 6 54.88 -15.95 -51.13
CA ARG A 6 55.52 -17.26 -50.91
C ARG A 6 56.57 -17.42 -49.78
N ALA A 7 56.55 -18.50 -48.96
CA ALA A 7 56.80 -19.84 -49.37
C ALA A 7 56.52 -20.91 -48.28
N ARG A 8 56.21 -22.06 -48.74
CA ARG A 8 56.11 -23.37 -48.09
C ARG A 8 57.41 -23.79 -47.36
N ASN A 9 57.29 -24.58 -46.29
CA ASN A 9 58.06 -25.79 -46.25
C ASN A 9 57.40 -26.87 -45.40
N THR A 10 57.36 -28.03 -45.99
CA THR A 10 57.01 -29.36 -45.50
C THR A 10 58.15 -29.98 -44.72
N ARG A 11 57.87 -30.74 -43.69
CA ARG A 11 58.59 -32.01 -43.42
C ARG A 11 57.80 -32.94 -42.53
N GLN A 12 57.75 -34.16 -43.00
CA GLN A 12 57.25 -35.40 -42.45
C GLN A 12 58.01 -35.89 -41.22
N GLY A 13 57.38 -36.79 -40.48
CA GLY A 13 58.06 -37.87 -39.75
C GLY A 13 57.47 -38.15 -38.38
N THR A 14 56.82 -39.13 -38.27
CA THR A 14 56.95 -40.54 -37.82
C THR A 14 56.03 -40.89 -36.66
N ASN A 15 55.23 -41.91 -36.92
CA ASN A 15 54.46 -42.70 -35.94
C ASN A 15 55.29 -43.21 -34.78
N ARG A 16 54.77 -43.10 -33.57
CA ARG A 16 54.98 -44.05 -32.49
C ARG A 16 53.68 -44.26 -31.73
N TYR A 17 53.09 -45.40 -31.94
CA TYR A 17 52.06 -45.98 -31.09
C TYR A 17 52.68 -46.35 -29.78
N PHE A 18 52.09 -45.87 -28.66
CA PHE A 18 52.31 -46.48 -27.35
C PHE A 18 50.96 -46.70 -26.69
N ILE A 19 50.65 -47.93 -26.45
CA ILE A 19 49.52 -48.47 -25.72
C ILE A 19 49.74 -48.18 -24.24
N ILE A 20 48.90 -47.38 -23.64
CA ILE A 20 48.71 -47.30 -22.19
C ILE A 20 47.17 -47.09 -22.01
N GLY A 21 46.49 -48.04 -21.69
CA GLY A 21 46.25 -48.60 -20.40
C GLY A 21 44.82 -48.28 -20.01
N PHE A 22 43.96 -49.29 -20.10
CA PHE A 22 42.49 -49.30 -19.86
C PHE A 22 42.05 -48.89 -18.41
N SER A 23 42.94 -48.31 -17.60
CA SER A 23 42.68 -48.05 -16.18
C SER A 23 42.27 -46.63 -15.82
N THR A 24 42.33 -45.68 -16.78
CA THR A 24 42.03 -44.24 -16.48
C THR A 24 40.59 -43.81 -16.83
N ILE A 25 39.84 -44.64 -17.54
CA ILE A 25 38.47 -44.33 -17.95
C ILE A 25 37.44 -44.63 -16.83
N ILE A 26 37.76 -45.58 -15.92
CA ILE A 26 36.83 -45.99 -14.85
C ILE A 26 36.81 -44.96 -13.69
N ILE A 27 37.89 -44.21 -13.46
CA ILE A 27 37.97 -43.22 -12.39
C ILE A 27 37.25 -41.92 -12.76
N ILE A 28 37.19 -41.58 -14.03
CA ILE A 28 36.47 -40.35 -14.50
C ILE A 28 34.95 -40.57 -14.50
N LEU A 29 34.46 -41.80 -14.72
CA LEU A 29 33.04 -42.10 -14.65
C LEU A 29 32.50 -42.16 -13.21
N ALA A 30 33.34 -42.52 -12.24
CA ALA A 30 32.97 -42.53 -10.82
C ALA A 30 32.91 -41.12 -10.21
N LEU A 31 33.69 -40.17 -10.73
CA LEU A 31 33.67 -38.75 -10.32
C LEU A 31 32.52 -37.94 -10.95
N LEU A 32 31.93 -38.42 -12.04
CA LEU A 32 30.76 -37.80 -12.68
C LEU A 32 29.45 -38.27 -12.07
N MET A 33 29.42 -39.33 -11.26
CA MET A 33 28.20 -39.79 -10.57
C MET A 33 28.02 -39.18 -9.17
N THR A 34 29.03 -38.51 -8.62
CA THR A 34 28.90 -37.84 -7.31
C THR A 34 28.53 -36.36 -7.42
N ALA A 35 28.49 -35.79 -8.63
CA ALA A 35 28.09 -34.39 -8.85
C ALA A 35 26.61 -34.23 -9.21
N ALA A 36 25.80 -35.30 -9.19
CA ALA A 36 24.34 -35.25 -9.43
C ALA A 36 23.51 -35.32 -8.15
N CYS A 37 24.10 -35.07 -6.98
CA CYS A 37 23.35 -34.50 -5.89
C CYS A 37 23.24 -32.98 -6.11
N VAL A 38 22.52 -32.61 -7.17
CA VAL A 38 21.87 -31.30 -7.19
C VAL A 38 21.05 -31.26 -5.91
N SER A 39 21.54 -30.52 -4.93
CA SER A 39 20.71 -30.04 -3.85
C SER A 39 19.44 -29.53 -4.52
N LYS A 40 18.35 -30.28 -4.40
CA LYS A 40 17.03 -29.65 -4.44
C LYS A 40 17.13 -28.60 -3.34
N THR A 41 17.47 -27.37 -3.71
CA THR A 41 17.08 -26.23 -2.95
C THR A 41 15.61 -26.48 -2.70
N ASN A 42 15.26 -26.76 -1.46
CA ASN A 42 13.90 -26.64 -0.99
C ASN A 42 13.58 -25.15 -1.22
N ASP A 43 13.17 -24.83 -2.42
CA ASP A 43 12.37 -23.66 -2.70
C ASP A 43 11.01 -23.99 -2.07
N GLN A 44 11.00 -23.93 -0.72
CA GLN A 44 9.78 -23.80 0.00
C GLN A 44 9.26 -22.45 -0.46
N THR A 45 8.38 -22.45 -1.44
CA THR A 45 7.58 -21.29 -1.79
C THR A 45 6.92 -20.86 -0.49
N LYS A 46 7.52 -19.84 0.13
CA LYS A 46 7.03 -19.28 1.39
C LYS A 46 5.61 -18.83 1.07
N GLU A 47 4.63 -19.52 1.66
CA GLU A 47 3.23 -19.16 1.39
C GLU A 47 3.03 -17.66 1.60
N PRO A 48 2.29 -16.98 0.71
CA PRO A 48 2.03 -15.55 0.85
C PRO A 48 1.46 -15.23 2.24
N ILE A 49 1.83 -14.12 2.84
CA ILE A 49 1.23 -13.67 4.11
C ILE A 49 -0.20 -13.19 3.94
N TRP A 50 -0.62 -12.96 2.71
CA TRP A 50 -1.96 -12.54 2.36
C TRP A 50 -2.80 -13.72 1.86
N SER A 51 -4.10 -13.61 2.02
CA SER A 51 -5.08 -14.52 1.43
C SER A 51 -6.36 -13.78 1.08
N ILE A 52 -7.13 -14.35 0.15
CA ILE A 52 -8.43 -13.83 -0.27
C ILE A 52 -9.47 -14.92 0.02
N ASP A 53 -10.51 -14.56 0.75
CA ASP A 53 -11.62 -15.50 1.06
C ASP A 53 -12.57 -15.70 -0.14
N GLY A 54 -13.64 -16.48 0.07
CA GLY A 54 -14.66 -16.76 -0.94
C GLY A 54 -15.56 -15.56 -1.30
N SER A 55 -15.44 -14.45 -0.56
CA SER A 55 -16.12 -13.17 -0.81
C SER A 55 -15.17 -12.11 -1.38
N ASN A 56 -14.00 -12.52 -1.83
CA ASN A 56 -12.91 -11.67 -2.33
C ASN A 56 -12.36 -10.66 -1.30
N ILE A 57 -12.52 -10.94 0.00
CA ILE A 57 -11.96 -10.11 1.07
C ILE A 57 -10.51 -10.51 1.30
N LEU A 58 -9.61 -9.53 1.17
CA LEU A 58 -8.19 -9.66 1.51
C LEU A 58 -8.01 -9.78 3.03
N SER A 59 -7.07 -10.60 3.45
CA SER A 59 -6.61 -10.68 4.83
C SER A 59 -5.11 -10.92 4.89
N PHE A 60 -4.49 -10.53 6.01
CA PHE A 60 -3.08 -10.79 6.31
C PHE A 60 -2.99 -11.71 7.52
N ARG A 61 -2.09 -12.72 7.49
CA ARG A 61 -1.91 -13.68 8.60
C ARG A 61 -1.36 -13.00 9.86
N HIS A 62 -0.53 -11.99 9.69
CA HIS A 62 0.06 -11.17 10.74
C HIS A 62 0.41 -9.81 10.18
N ARG A 63 0.58 -8.86 11.06
CA ARG A 63 1.09 -7.52 10.77
C ARG A 63 2.25 -7.28 11.74
N ASP A 64 3.41 -7.02 11.19
CA ASP A 64 4.60 -6.79 11.98
C ASP A 64 4.98 -5.32 11.90
N LEU A 65 5.03 -4.65 13.04
CA LEU A 65 5.58 -3.30 13.16
C LEU A 65 7.09 -3.43 13.34
N GLU A 66 7.82 -3.38 12.22
CA GLU A 66 9.27 -3.57 12.20
C GLU A 66 10.01 -2.23 12.30
N ALA A 67 10.99 -2.18 13.22
CA ALA A 67 11.95 -1.09 13.39
C ALA A 67 11.33 0.32 13.40
N PRO A 68 10.23 0.59 14.15
CA PRO A 68 9.60 1.91 14.13
C PRO A 68 10.57 2.95 14.68
N GLN A 69 10.71 4.05 13.92
CA GLN A 69 11.52 5.20 14.30
C GLN A 69 10.65 6.45 14.34
N THR A 70 10.98 7.35 15.24
CA THR A 70 10.28 8.63 15.39
C THR A 70 11.32 9.73 15.57
N ILE A 71 11.24 10.77 14.74
CA ILE A 71 12.12 11.94 14.76
C ILE A 71 11.24 13.18 14.92
N LEU A 72 11.41 13.92 15.99
CA LEU A 72 10.77 15.22 16.17
C LEU A 72 11.37 16.20 15.15
N ILE A 73 10.53 16.75 14.27
CA ILE A 73 10.96 17.71 13.24
C ILE A 73 10.48 19.13 13.53
N GLU A 74 9.39 19.28 14.28
CA GLU A 74 8.90 20.59 14.69
C GLU A 74 8.24 20.51 16.08
N ASP A 75 8.47 21.51 16.92
CA ASP A 75 7.87 21.64 18.24
C ASP A 75 7.41 23.07 18.49
N THR A 76 6.12 23.33 18.27
CA THR A 76 5.50 24.66 18.40
C THR A 76 4.74 24.79 19.73
N ALA A 77 4.16 25.96 19.98
CA ALA A 77 3.24 26.14 21.10
C ALA A 77 1.94 25.33 20.96
N ASN A 78 1.52 25.02 19.71
CA ASN A 78 0.21 24.42 19.40
C ASN A 78 0.28 22.92 19.13
N TYR A 79 1.37 22.42 18.53
CA TYR A 79 1.55 21.03 18.15
C TYR A 79 3.02 20.60 18.16
N SER A 80 3.25 19.31 18.21
CA SER A 80 4.50 18.68 17.77
C SER A 80 4.29 17.95 16.45
N LEU A 81 5.32 17.95 15.59
CA LEU A 81 5.34 17.23 14.32
C LEU A 81 6.49 16.23 14.34
N GLU A 82 6.16 14.99 14.22
CA GLU A 82 7.11 13.89 14.20
C GLU A 82 7.12 13.24 12.80
N LYS A 83 8.31 12.98 12.27
CA LYS A 83 8.48 12.08 11.13
C LYS A 83 8.58 10.67 11.69
N ILE A 84 7.69 9.82 11.25
CA ILE A 84 7.71 8.40 11.61
C ILE A 84 8.19 7.58 10.42
N SER A 85 8.83 6.45 10.70
CA SER A 85 9.11 5.43 9.69
C SER A 85 9.04 4.04 10.29
N TYR A 86 8.73 3.04 9.47
CA TYR A 86 8.78 1.62 9.80
C TYR A 86 9.05 0.80 8.53
N ASP A 87 9.69 -0.34 8.69
CA ASP A 87 9.95 -1.22 7.58
C ASP A 87 8.72 -2.05 7.23
N SER A 88 8.43 -2.17 5.95
CA SER A 88 7.29 -2.90 5.42
C SER A 88 7.59 -3.42 4.01
N TYR A 89 7.53 -4.72 3.84
CA TYR A 89 7.61 -5.41 2.54
C TYR A 89 8.62 -4.80 1.55
N GLY A 90 9.90 -4.79 1.95
CA GLY A 90 11.03 -4.40 1.10
C GLY A 90 11.17 -2.89 0.88
N THR A 91 10.43 -2.07 1.63
CA THR A 91 10.62 -0.61 1.67
C THR A 91 10.46 -0.08 3.09
N THR A 92 10.94 1.13 3.32
CA THR A 92 10.62 1.89 4.52
C THR A 92 9.43 2.80 4.21
N VAL A 93 8.38 2.69 5.00
CA VAL A 93 7.19 3.56 4.95
C VAL A 93 7.46 4.78 5.80
N TYR A 94 7.12 5.95 5.28
CA TYR A 94 7.26 7.22 5.96
C TYR A 94 5.90 7.86 6.21
N GLY A 95 5.78 8.58 7.32
CA GLY A 95 4.61 9.36 7.67
C GLY A 95 4.96 10.60 8.48
N LEU A 96 4.02 11.53 8.55
CA LEU A 96 4.05 12.68 9.43
C LEU A 96 2.97 12.53 10.51
N LEU A 97 3.38 12.46 11.76
CA LEU A 97 2.49 12.44 12.91
C LEU A 97 2.46 13.82 13.54
N ARG A 98 1.32 14.50 13.42
CA ARG A 98 1.07 15.79 14.05
C ARG A 98 0.22 15.57 15.31
N ILE A 99 0.68 16.07 16.45
CA ILE A 99 0.05 15.89 17.77
C ILE A 99 -0.28 17.25 18.35
N PRO A 100 -1.57 17.62 18.53
CA PRO A 100 -1.96 18.88 19.16
C PRO A 100 -1.59 18.89 20.66
N LYS A 101 -1.18 20.05 21.19
CA LYS A 101 -0.77 20.20 22.58
C LYS A 101 -1.90 20.64 23.53
N ASN A 102 -3.02 21.05 22.97
CA ASN A 102 -4.19 21.51 23.74
C ASN A 102 -5.08 20.37 24.25
N VAL A 103 -4.80 19.11 23.86
CA VAL A 103 -5.56 17.92 24.26
C VAL A 103 -4.61 16.86 24.77
N SER A 104 -4.90 16.35 25.98
CA SER A 104 -4.20 15.18 26.50
C SER A 104 -4.73 13.91 25.83
N LYS A 105 -3.84 13.10 25.26
CA LYS A 105 -4.18 11.90 24.51
C LYS A 105 -5.26 12.15 23.44
N PRO A 106 -4.94 12.92 22.39
CA PRO A 106 -5.90 13.21 21.33
C PRO A 106 -6.30 11.93 20.59
N PRO A 107 -7.57 11.79 20.14
CA PRO A 107 -7.94 10.79 19.15
C PRO A 107 -7.21 11.07 17.84
N VAL A 108 -7.10 10.04 17.01
CA VAL A 108 -6.23 10.08 15.83
C VAL A 108 -7.01 9.87 14.55
N VAL A 109 -6.62 10.59 13.51
CA VAL A 109 -7.07 10.37 12.15
C VAL A 109 -5.86 9.95 11.30
N VAL A 110 -5.93 8.73 10.73
CA VAL A 110 -5.00 8.32 9.67
C VAL A 110 -5.43 9.02 8.40
N VAL A 111 -4.53 9.78 7.78
CA VAL A 111 -4.80 10.55 6.57
C VAL A 111 -4.07 9.90 5.39
N LEU A 112 -4.83 9.61 4.33
CA LEU A 112 -4.36 8.95 3.12
C LEU A 112 -4.51 9.93 1.95
N PRO A 113 -3.41 10.48 1.42
CA PRO A 113 -3.42 11.49 0.38
C PRO A 113 -4.01 11.01 -0.96
N ALA A 114 -4.31 11.96 -1.82
CA ALA A 114 -4.67 11.70 -3.21
C ALA A 114 -3.47 11.18 -4.02
N ALA A 115 -3.71 10.63 -5.21
CA ALA A 115 -2.65 10.23 -6.13
C ALA A 115 -1.72 11.42 -6.44
N THR A 116 -0.42 11.19 -6.40
CA THR A 116 0.66 12.16 -6.61
C THR A 116 0.82 13.24 -5.53
N VAL A 117 0.12 13.11 -4.40
CA VAL A 117 0.23 14.01 -3.25
C VAL A 117 1.09 13.34 -2.18
N SER A 118 2.11 14.03 -1.70
CA SER A 118 2.96 13.56 -0.61
C SER A 118 2.35 13.91 0.75
N LYS A 119 2.87 13.28 1.82
CA LYS A 119 2.47 13.58 3.19
C LYS A 119 2.67 15.05 3.60
N GLU A 120 3.67 15.72 2.99
CA GLU A 120 3.94 17.15 3.21
C GLU A 120 2.91 18.05 2.54
N GLU A 121 2.50 17.68 1.30
CA GLU A 121 1.53 18.44 0.52
C GLU A 121 0.13 18.37 1.11
N ASP A 122 -0.17 17.32 1.90
CA ASP A 122 -1.46 17.17 2.60
C ASP A 122 -1.47 17.85 3.99
N SER A 123 -0.50 18.70 4.29
CA SER A 123 -0.43 19.45 5.54
C SER A 123 -1.68 20.29 5.86
N PRO A 124 -2.43 20.89 4.92
CA PRO A 124 -3.65 21.63 5.25
C PRO A 124 -4.70 20.79 5.98
N MET A 125 -4.87 19.52 5.63
CA MET A 125 -5.76 18.60 6.35
C MET A 125 -5.25 18.34 7.78
N ALA A 126 -3.95 18.06 7.91
CA ALA A 126 -3.33 17.83 9.21
C ALA A 126 -3.36 19.06 10.11
N ASP A 127 -3.23 20.27 9.55
CA ASP A 127 -3.35 21.54 10.28
C ASP A 127 -4.78 21.75 10.81
N ALA A 128 -5.79 21.51 9.98
CA ALA A 128 -7.18 21.60 10.38
C ALA A 128 -7.50 20.61 11.52
N LEU A 129 -7.14 19.32 11.34
CA LEU A 129 -7.35 18.30 12.37
C LEU A 129 -6.67 18.67 13.69
N SER A 130 -5.42 19.14 13.66
CA SER A 130 -4.69 19.57 14.84
C SER A 130 -5.35 20.76 15.53
N SER A 131 -5.86 21.73 14.76
CA SER A 131 -6.58 22.90 15.31
C SER A 131 -7.86 22.50 16.05
N TRP A 132 -8.50 21.41 15.63
CA TRP A 132 -9.71 20.83 16.26
C TRP A 132 -9.40 19.87 17.41
N GLY A 133 -8.11 19.64 17.70
CA GLY A 133 -7.69 18.79 18.82
C GLY A 133 -7.57 17.30 18.48
N TYR A 134 -7.44 16.95 17.21
CA TYR A 134 -7.15 15.59 16.75
C TYR A 134 -5.69 15.47 16.34
N ALA A 135 -5.04 14.36 16.70
CA ALA A 135 -3.78 14.00 16.09
C ALA A 135 -4.03 13.45 14.69
N SER A 136 -3.06 13.61 13.80
CA SER A 136 -3.13 13.04 12.44
C SER A 136 -1.84 12.32 12.09
N LEU A 137 -1.97 11.12 11.51
CA LEU A 137 -0.89 10.42 10.84
C LEU A 137 -1.12 10.46 9.34
N THR A 138 -0.39 11.32 8.63
CA THR A 138 -0.41 11.35 7.15
C THR A 138 0.68 10.42 6.65
N LEU A 139 0.30 9.35 5.93
CA LEU A 139 1.22 8.38 5.36
C LEU A 139 1.60 8.75 3.92
N ASP A 140 2.88 8.59 3.57
CA ASP A 140 3.27 8.52 2.17
C ASP A 140 2.83 7.18 1.59
N GLU A 141 1.99 7.21 0.60
CA GLU A 141 1.60 6.02 -0.14
C GLU A 141 2.72 5.54 -1.07
N ARG A 142 2.88 4.22 -1.23
CA ARG A 142 3.96 3.62 -2.02
C ARG A 142 3.98 4.15 -3.45
N GLY A 143 5.16 4.58 -3.90
CA GLY A 143 5.35 5.03 -5.28
C GLY A 143 4.47 6.22 -5.69
N ASN A 144 3.95 6.99 -4.72
CA ASN A 144 3.05 8.11 -4.93
C ASN A 144 3.76 9.50 -4.92
N GLY A 145 5.07 9.53 -5.13
CA GLY A 145 5.85 10.77 -5.22
C GLY A 145 6.58 11.18 -3.94
N GLY A 146 6.19 10.65 -2.78
CA GLY A 146 6.85 10.92 -1.50
C GLY A 146 8.11 10.11 -1.25
N GLU A 147 8.48 9.97 0.03
CA GLU A 147 9.69 9.24 0.43
C GLU A 147 9.49 7.73 0.38
N THR A 148 8.27 7.21 0.62
CA THR A 148 7.95 5.79 0.55
C THR A 148 8.08 5.29 -0.89
N LYS A 149 9.12 4.50 -1.14
CA LYS A 149 9.42 3.98 -2.48
C LYS A 149 8.61 2.73 -2.77
N GLY A 150 8.50 2.39 -4.05
CA GLY A 150 7.82 1.18 -4.49
C GLY A 150 7.07 1.37 -5.81
N ILE A 151 6.30 0.37 -6.16
CA ILE A 151 5.38 0.39 -7.29
C ILE A 151 4.12 1.13 -6.85
N SER A 152 3.63 2.04 -7.69
CA SER A 152 2.37 2.73 -7.43
C SER A 152 1.21 1.73 -7.30
N PRO A 153 0.33 1.88 -6.29
CA PRO A 153 -0.86 1.04 -6.18
C PRO A 153 -1.88 1.28 -7.31
N MET A 154 -1.66 2.27 -8.18
CA MET A 154 -2.44 2.48 -9.40
C MET A 154 -1.93 1.66 -10.59
N ASP A 155 -0.77 1.00 -10.47
CA ASP A 155 -0.28 0.05 -11.49
C ASP A 155 -0.92 -1.34 -11.26
N PHE A 156 -2.12 -1.51 -11.78
CA PHE A 156 -2.87 -2.77 -11.67
C PHE A 156 -2.28 -3.89 -12.52
N THR A 157 -1.55 -3.57 -13.59
CA THR A 157 -0.89 -4.58 -14.43
C THR A 157 0.21 -5.28 -13.65
N THR A 158 1.16 -4.52 -13.11
CA THR A 158 2.24 -5.08 -12.26
C THR A 158 1.67 -5.72 -10.99
N GLY A 159 0.62 -5.13 -10.40
CA GLY A 159 -0.07 -5.69 -9.24
C GLY A 159 -0.65 -7.09 -9.53
N PHE A 160 -1.35 -7.25 -10.65
CA PHE A 160 -1.92 -8.54 -11.04
C PHE A 160 -0.85 -9.59 -11.38
N GLU A 161 0.25 -9.19 -12.02
CA GLU A 161 1.39 -10.08 -12.25
C GLU A 161 1.99 -10.59 -10.92
N GLY A 162 2.17 -9.70 -9.94
CA GLY A 162 2.60 -10.08 -8.59
C GLY A 162 1.63 -11.05 -7.93
N TYR A 163 0.33 -10.75 -7.97
CA TYR A 163 -0.73 -11.62 -7.47
C TYR A 163 -0.64 -13.04 -8.05
N ARG A 164 -0.48 -13.18 -9.35
CA ARG A 164 -0.37 -14.48 -10.02
C ARG A 164 0.85 -15.29 -9.62
N ARG A 165 1.95 -14.63 -9.24
CA ARG A 165 3.16 -15.29 -8.74
C ARG A 165 3.12 -15.62 -7.25
N GLY A 166 2.09 -15.14 -6.52
CA GLY A 166 2.04 -15.21 -5.06
C GLY A 166 2.92 -14.18 -4.36
N ASP A 167 3.45 -13.20 -5.10
CA ASP A 167 4.16 -12.05 -4.52
C ASP A 167 3.16 -11.12 -3.81
N MET A 168 3.68 -10.10 -3.11
CA MET A 168 2.86 -9.03 -2.53
C MET A 168 2.54 -7.98 -3.60
N PRO A 169 1.29 -7.88 -4.11
CA PRO A 169 0.91 -6.79 -5.01
C PRO A 169 1.08 -5.42 -4.36
N ALA A 170 1.38 -4.39 -5.15
CA ALA A 170 1.54 -3.02 -4.63
C ALA A 170 0.28 -2.54 -3.88
N GLN A 171 -0.91 -2.90 -4.37
CA GLN A 171 -2.19 -2.59 -3.74
C GLN A 171 -2.32 -3.23 -2.34
N TYR A 172 -1.90 -4.49 -2.20
CA TYR A 172 -1.93 -5.19 -0.91
C TYR A 172 -0.89 -4.63 0.04
N ALA A 173 0.30 -4.33 -0.47
CA ALA A 173 1.35 -3.69 0.32
C ALA A 173 0.92 -2.32 0.84
N GLN A 174 0.23 -1.51 0.02
CA GLN A 174 -0.34 -0.23 0.44
C GLN A 174 -1.37 -0.41 1.57
N ILE A 175 -2.27 -1.37 1.45
CA ILE A 175 -3.25 -1.68 2.50
C ILE A 175 -2.54 -2.16 3.78
N TYR A 176 -1.53 -3.02 3.64
CA TYR A 176 -0.73 -3.51 4.75
C TYR A 176 -0.05 -2.37 5.51
N ASP A 177 0.55 -1.42 4.79
CA ASP A 177 1.21 -0.24 5.38
C ASP A 177 0.26 0.59 6.24
N ILE A 178 -0.97 0.81 5.75
CA ILE A 178 -2.00 1.54 6.49
C ILE A 178 -2.36 0.82 7.80
N LEU A 179 -2.50 -0.51 7.75
CA LEU A 179 -2.85 -1.32 8.90
C LEU A 179 -1.70 -1.39 9.92
N VAL A 180 -0.44 -1.43 9.47
CA VAL A 180 0.74 -1.33 10.34
C VAL A 180 0.83 0.06 10.96
N GLY A 181 0.52 1.12 10.21
CA GLY A 181 0.39 2.48 10.73
C GLY A 181 -0.67 2.60 11.84
N TYR A 182 -1.81 1.91 11.67
CA TYR A 182 -2.83 1.78 12.71
C TYR A 182 -2.27 1.10 13.96
N ASP A 183 -1.56 -0.04 13.83
CA ASP A 183 -0.95 -0.75 14.96
C ASP A 183 0.12 0.10 15.67
N TYR A 184 0.90 0.89 14.91
CA TYR A 184 1.82 1.87 15.48
C TYR A 184 1.11 2.90 16.36
N LEU A 185 0.01 3.49 15.87
CA LEU A 185 -0.77 4.47 16.64
C LEU A 185 -1.37 3.86 17.91
N GLN A 186 -1.84 2.62 17.86
CA GLN A 186 -2.32 1.92 19.05
C GLN A 186 -1.23 1.69 20.09
N SER A 187 0.03 1.53 19.69
CA SER A 187 1.17 1.33 20.60
C SER A 187 1.59 2.60 21.35
N ARG A 188 1.19 3.79 20.85
CA ARG A 188 1.56 5.10 21.41
C ARG A 188 0.78 5.38 22.71
N LYS A 189 1.50 5.77 23.75
CA LYS A 189 0.92 6.07 25.08
C LYS A 189 0.40 7.50 25.22
N ASP A 190 0.87 8.39 24.36
CA ASP A 190 0.54 9.82 24.30
C ASP A 190 -0.69 10.10 23.42
N LEU A 191 -1.21 9.10 22.73
CA LEU A 191 -2.40 9.16 21.89
C LEU A 191 -3.55 8.35 22.48
N ASP A 192 -4.78 8.63 22.06
CA ASP A 192 -5.94 7.79 22.33
C ASP A 192 -6.05 6.69 21.28
N GLY A 193 -5.23 5.64 21.44
CA GLY A 193 -5.16 4.51 20.53
C GLY A 193 -6.46 3.68 20.44
N GLY A 194 -7.42 3.92 21.33
CA GLY A 194 -8.76 3.34 21.24
C GLY A 194 -9.71 4.12 20.33
N ASN A 195 -9.35 5.34 19.92
CA ASN A 195 -10.15 6.25 19.10
C ASN A 195 -9.36 6.68 17.85
N ILE A 196 -9.27 5.78 16.87
CA ILE A 196 -8.62 6.00 15.58
C ILE A 196 -9.66 5.92 14.48
N SER A 197 -9.69 6.89 13.57
CA SER A 197 -10.46 6.89 12.33
C SER A 197 -9.52 6.98 11.14
N VAL A 198 -10.03 6.67 9.94
CA VAL A 198 -9.29 6.84 8.68
C VAL A 198 -10.01 7.84 7.79
N LEU A 199 -9.24 8.75 7.19
CA LEU A 199 -9.69 9.72 6.21
C LEU A 199 -8.84 9.54 4.95
N GLY A 200 -9.49 9.53 3.78
CA GLY A 200 -8.75 9.45 2.54
C GLY A 200 -9.33 10.33 1.45
N GLU A 201 -8.46 10.86 0.63
CA GLU A 201 -8.77 11.75 -0.48
C GLU A 201 -8.52 11.03 -1.81
N SER A 202 -9.49 11.06 -2.73
CA SER A 202 -9.38 10.46 -4.06
C SER A 202 -8.88 8.99 -4.01
N MET A 203 -7.65 8.71 -4.44
CA MET A 203 -7.01 7.40 -4.33
C MET A 203 -6.98 6.92 -2.87
N GLY A 204 -6.52 7.76 -1.95
CA GLY A 204 -6.50 7.45 -0.52
C GLY A 204 -7.89 7.14 0.03
N GLY A 205 -8.94 7.74 -0.52
CA GLY A 205 -10.33 7.44 -0.14
C GLY A 205 -10.75 5.99 -0.45
N ARG A 206 -10.23 5.41 -1.52
CA ARG A 206 -10.43 3.98 -1.82
C ARG A 206 -9.78 3.10 -0.76
N PHE A 207 -8.54 3.41 -0.42
CA PHE A 207 -7.81 2.69 0.62
C PHE A 207 -8.40 2.90 2.01
N ALA A 208 -8.96 4.07 2.31
CA ALA A 208 -9.67 4.33 3.56
C ALA A 208 -10.88 3.39 3.74
N VAL A 209 -11.68 3.18 2.68
CA VAL A 209 -12.82 2.24 2.70
C VAL A 209 -12.34 0.80 2.91
N ILE A 210 -11.29 0.38 2.18
CA ILE A 210 -10.74 -0.97 2.30
C ILE A 210 -10.17 -1.19 3.71
N ALA A 211 -9.32 -0.28 4.20
CA ALA A 211 -8.72 -0.37 5.52
C ALA A 211 -9.78 -0.42 6.63
N ALA A 212 -10.80 0.44 6.58
CA ALA A 212 -11.90 0.40 7.53
C ALA A 212 -12.71 -0.90 7.45
N GLY A 213 -12.85 -1.49 6.25
CA GLY A 213 -13.52 -2.78 6.10
C GLY A 213 -12.70 -3.96 6.63
N MET A 214 -11.37 -3.88 6.60
CA MET A 214 -10.46 -4.91 7.09
C MET A 214 -10.17 -4.79 8.60
N GLU A 215 -10.05 -3.55 9.13
CA GLU A 215 -9.72 -3.31 10.53
C GLU A 215 -10.92 -2.77 11.30
N PRO A 216 -11.58 -3.61 12.11
CA PRO A 216 -12.76 -3.20 12.87
C PRO A 216 -12.47 -2.19 13.98
N GLY A 217 -11.22 -1.95 14.33
CA GLY A 217 -10.80 -0.97 15.33
C GLY A 217 -10.94 0.48 14.89
N PHE A 218 -10.94 0.77 13.57
CA PHE A 218 -11.28 2.11 13.08
C PHE A 218 -12.69 2.52 13.49
N LYS A 219 -12.89 3.74 13.98
CA LYS A 219 -14.19 4.24 14.43
C LYS A 219 -15.09 4.68 13.30
N ALA A 220 -14.52 5.18 12.23
CA ALA A 220 -15.22 5.60 11.01
C ALA A 220 -14.27 5.65 9.82
N ALA A 221 -14.83 5.69 8.61
CA ALA A 221 -14.15 6.06 7.38
C ALA A 221 -14.71 7.38 6.85
N PHE A 222 -13.81 8.33 6.58
CA PHE A 222 -14.09 9.61 5.95
C PHE A 222 -13.48 9.60 4.55
N VAL A 223 -14.25 9.99 3.55
CA VAL A 223 -13.86 9.84 2.14
C VAL A 223 -14.17 11.11 1.38
N VAL A 224 -13.15 11.72 0.78
CA VAL A 224 -13.29 12.95 0.00
C VAL A 224 -13.04 12.64 -1.48
N SER A 225 -13.96 13.01 -2.36
CA SER A 225 -13.82 12.92 -3.83
C SER A 225 -13.33 11.55 -4.32
N SER A 226 -13.95 10.46 -3.86
CA SER A 226 -13.52 9.09 -4.20
C SER A 226 -14.67 8.25 -4.78
N SER A 227 -14.35 7.09 -5.33
CA SER A 227 -15.25 6.21 -6.06
C SER A 227 -14.78 4.76 -6.05
N PRO A 228 -15.59 3.78 -6.52
CA PRO A 228 -15.08 2.49 -6.93
C PRO A 228 -13.99 2.63 -8.00
N TYR A 229 -13.14 1.62 -8.16
CA TYR A 229 -12.25 1.53 -9.32
C TYR A 229 -13.04 1.19 -10.58
N GLY A 230 -14.00 0.28 -10.48
CA GLY A 230 -14.82 -0.15 -11.59
C GLY A 230 -14.04 -0.82 -12.72
N LEU A 231 -12.96 -1.56 -12.37
CA LEU A 231 -12.11 -2.23 -13.34
C LEU A 231 -12.82 -3.43 -13.95
N ASP A 232 -12.72 -3.56 -15.28
CA ASP A 232 -13.22 -4.74 -16.00
C ASP A 232 -12.11 -5.80 -16.08
N ALA A 233 -12.30 -6.91 -15.38
CA ALA A 233 -11.41 -8.06 -15.39
C ALA A 233 -11.75 -9.09 -16.49
N GLY A 234 -12.75 -8.84 -17.31
CA GLY A 234 -13.24 -9.77 -18.33
C GLY A 234 -13.70 -11.11 -17.74
N ASN A 235 -13.34 -12.21 -18.37
CA ASN A 235 -13.70 -13.56 -17.94
C ASN A 235 -12.57 -14.31 -17.21
N ASN A 236 -11.48 -13.65 -16.87
CA ASN A 236 -10.35 -14.26 -16.18
C ASN A 236 -10.63 -14.33 -14.68
N THR A 237 -10.82 -15.53 -14.14
CA THR A 237 -11.16 -15.76 -12.73
C THR A 237 -10.12 -15.18 -11.77
N ASP A 238 -8.82 -15.29 -12.08
CA ASP A 238 -7.77 -14.74 -11.22
C ASP A 238 -7.78 -13.21 -11.25
N ALA A 239 -8.00 -12.62 -12.43
CA ALA A 239 -8.12 -11.17 -12.56
C ALA A 239 -9.36 -10.63 -11.83
N ILE A 240 -10.50 -11.31 -11.91
CA ILE A 240 -11.72 -10.98 -11.16
C ILE A 240 -11.42 -11.01 -9.65
N ARG A 241 -10.80 -12.08 -9.14
CA ARG A 241 -10.45 -12.18 -7.72
C ARG A 241 -9.51 -11.08 -7.28
N PHE A 242 -8.48 -10.78 -8.07
CA PHE A 242 -7.54 -9.72 -7.75
C PHE A 242 -8.22 -8.35 -7.74
N VAL A 243 -8.97 -8.02 -8.80
CA VAL A 243 -9.68 -6.73 -8.91
C VAL A 243 -10.68 -6.56 -7.78
N ASP A 244 -11.51 -7.56 -7.52
CA ASP A 244 -12.51 -7.50 -6.45
C ASP A 244 -11.86 -7.35 -5.06
N SER A 245 -10.69 -7.96 -4.85
CA SER A 245 -9.98 -7.89 -3.56
C SER A 245 -9.38 -6.51 -3.26
N VAL A 246 -9.26 -5.63 -4.25
CA VAL A 246 -8.81 -4.24 -4.09
C VAL A 246 -9.91 -3.23 -4.40
N GLU A 247 -11.12 -3.69 -4.76
CA GLU A 247 -12.26 -2.83 -5.03
C GLU A 247 -12.88 -2.36 -3.71
N PRO A 248 -12.93 -1.03 -3.41
CA PRO A 248 -13.50 -0.54 -2.15
C PRO A 248 -14.95 -0.97 -1.94
N ALA A 249 -15.74 -1.14 -3.01
CA ALA A 249 -17.12 -1.57 -2.91
C ALA A 249 -17.28 -2.97 -2.26
N THR A 250 -16.28 -3.85 -2.39
CA THR A 250 -16.24 -5.18 -1.77
C THR A 250 -16.26 -5.09 -0.23
N TYR A 251 -15.72 -4.02 0.35
CA TYR A 251 -15.54 -3.86 1.79
C TYR A 251 -16.69 -3.10 2.49
N LEU A 252 -17.60 -2.48 1.74
CA LEU A 252 -18.66 -1.64 2.32
C LEU A 252 -19.51 -2.35 3.37
N LYS A 253 -19.79 -3.64 3.17
CA LYS A 253 -20.59 -4.45 4.11
C LYS A 253 -19.85 -4.80 5.41
N LYS A 254 -18.53 -4.56 5.47
CA LYS A 254 -17.69 -4.79 6.66
C LYS A 254 -17.57 -3.54 7.55
N ILE A 255 -18.01 -2.37 7.06
CA ILE A 255 -17.90 -1.12 7.82
C ILE A 255 -18.93 -1.04 8.97
N PRO A 256 -20.23 -1.32 8.80
CA PRO A 256 -21.18 -1.26 9.91
C PRO A 256 -20.79 -2.13 11.11
N PRO A 257 -21.09 -1.71 12.34
CA PRO A 257 -21.91 -0.52 12.71
C PRO A 257 -21.16 0.83 12.69
N ARG A 258 -19.92 0.87 12.20
CA ARG A 258 -19.12 2.10 12.07
C ARG A 258 -19.64 2.94 10.90
N LYS A 259 -19.42 4.26 10.97
CA LYS A 259 -19.97 5.20 9.98
C LYS A 259 -19.04 5.34 8.78
N LEU A 260 -19.63 5.38 7.59
CA LEU A 260 -19.00 5.86 6.36
C LEU A 260 -19.50 7.28 6.09
N VAL A 261 -18.60 8.25 5.97
CA VAL A 261 -18.92 9.64 5.65
C VAL A 261 -18.26 10.02 4.34
N MET A 262 -19.03 10.52 3.38
CA MET A 262 -18.48 10.89 2.07
C MET A 262 -18.78 12.36 1.75
N PHE A 263 -17.75 13.05 1.23
CA PHE A 263 -17.77 14.44 0.80
C PHE A 263 -17.44 14.51 -0.69
N HIS A 264 -18.23 15.22 -1.49
CA HIS A 264 -18.01 15.29 -2.92
C HIS A 264 -18.44 16.64 -3.50
N PHE A 265 -17.74 17.10 -4.54
CA PHE A 265 -18.09 18.33 -5.26
C PHE A 265 -18.82 18.03 -6.57
N THR A 266 -19.83 18.86 -6.89
CA THR A 266 -20.74 18.63 -8.03
C THR A 266 -20.03 18.63 -9.38
N ASN A 267 -19.00 19.44 -9.52
CA ASN A 267 -18.26 19.64 -10.78
C ASN A 267 -16.83 19.08 -10.69
N ASP A 268 -16.63 18.06 -9.86
CA ASP A 268 -15.36 17.31 -9.84
C ASP A 268 -15.14 16.67 -11.22
N THR A 269 -14.07 17.09 -11.91
CA THR A 269 -13.74 16.63 -13.26
C THR A 269 -12.82 15.41 -13.29
N ILE A 270 -12.23 15.05 -12.15
CA ILE A 270 -11.36 13.88 -12.01
C ILE A 270 -12.18 12.64 -11.65
N ILE A 271 -13.00 12.76 -10.59
CA ILE A 271 -13.98 11.72 -10.22
C ILE A 271 -15.37 12.36 -10.25
N PRO A 272 -16.10 12.22 -11.36
CA PRO A 272 -17.47 12.72 -11.45
C PRO A 272 -18.35 12.25 -10.29
N ILE A 273 -19.15 13.15 -9.74
CA ILE A 273 -19.98 12.92 -8.55
C ILE A 273 -20.83 11.64 -8.62
N ALA A 274 -21.26 11.25 -9.83
CA ALA A 274 -22.05 10.03 -10.04
C ALA A 274 -21.30 8.76 -9.61
N TYR A 275 -19.97 8.71 -9.78
CA TYR A 275 -19.16 7.58 -9.34
C TYR A 275 -19.00 7.54 -7.82
N GLY A 276 -18.76 8.69 -7.18
CA GLY A 276 -18.76 8.77 -5.71
C GLY A 276 -20.13 8.39 -5.13
N ARG A 277 -21.20 8.84 -5.78
CA ARG A 277 -22.57 8.52 -5.39
C ARG A 277 -22.84 7.01 -5.49
N SER A 278 -22.32 6.33 -6.51
CA SER A 278 -22.49 4.89 -6.64
C SER A 278 -21.81 4.12 -5.49
N LEU A 279 -20.63 4.55 -5.02
CA LEU A 279 -20.00 3.96 -3.85
C LEU A 279 -20.86 4.16 -2.59
N TYR A 280 -21.33 5.38 -2.38
CA TYR A 280 -22.20 5.71 -1.25
C TYR A 280 -23.50 4.91 -1.25
N ASP A 281 -24.21 4.82 -2.38
CA ASP A 281 -25.50 4.16 -2.47
C ASP A 281 -25.42 2.68 -2.14
N ASN A 282 -24.31 2.01 -2.48
CA ASN A 282 -24.02 0.62 -2.16
C ASN A 282 -23.61 0.37 -0.70
N ALA A 283 -23.26 1.40 0.05
CA ALA A 283 -22.91 1.27 1.46
C ALA A 283 -24.16 1.06 2.33
N SER A 284 -23.98 0.31 3.43
CA SER A 284 -25.01 0.13 4.45
C SER A 284 -24.97 1.25 5.50
N GLN A 285 -26.08 1.45 6.25
CA GLN A 285 -26.11 2.36 7.40
C GLN A 285 -25.19 1.84 8.53
N PRO A 286 -24.61 2.78 9.34
CA PRO A 286 -24.76 4.24 9.28
C PRO A 286 -23.84 4.87 8.23
N LYS A 287 -24.36 5.79 7.46
CA LYS A 287 -23.61 6.53 6.44
C LYS A 287 -24.12 7.96 6.29
N ALA A 288 -23.24 8.89 5.85
CA ALA A 288 -23.59 10.27 5.53
C ALA A 288 -22.99 10.68 4.17
N TRP A 289 -23.72 11.52 3.45
CA TRP A 289 -23.29 12.09 2.17
C TRP A 289 -23.40 13.61 2.21
N TYR A 290 -22.30 14.28 1.92
CA TYR A 290 -22.20 15.72 1.82
C TYR A 290 -21.83 16.11 0.40
N GLN A 291 -22.58 17.03 -0.17
CA GLN A 291 -22.39 17.48 -1.54
C GLN A 291 -22.23 18.99 -1.57
N TYR A 292 -21.21 19.46 -2.26
CA TYR A 292 -20.89 20.88 -2.35
C TYR A 292 -20.84 21.34 -3.81
N ASN A 293 -21.21 22.59 -4.03
CA ASN A 293 -21.02 23.22 -5.35
C ASN A 293 -19.55 23.56 -5.54
N GLY A 294 -19.01 23.23 -6.69
CA GLY A 294 -17.60 23.50 -7.02
C GLY A 294 -16.92 22.33 -7.70
N SER A 295 -15.62 22.53 -8.00
CA SER A 295 -14.79 21.61 -8.77
C SER A 295 -13.55 21.12 -7.99
N VAL A 296 -13.55 21.24 -6.66
CA VAL A 296 -12.45 20.75 -5.82
C VAL A 296 -12.38 19.24 -5.90
N HIS A 297 -11.17 18.70 -6.03
CA HIS A 297 -10.92 17.27 -6.08
C HIS A 297 -9.85 16.86 -5.08
N GLY A 298 -10.19 15.96 -4.15
CA GLY A 298 -9.26 15.17 -3.33
C GLY A 298 -8.19 15.99 -2.59
N VAL A 299 -8.58 17.14 -2.03
CA VAL A 299 -7.73 17.99 -1.19
C VAL A 299 -8.56 18.65 -0.11
N TYR A 300 -7.93 19.06 0.99
CA TYR A 300 -8.58 19.85 2.02
C TYR A 300 -9.27 21.08 1.45
N SER A 301 -10.45 21.40 2.00
CA SER A 301 -11.21 22.62 1.64
C SER A 301 -12.01 23.11 2.83
N ASP A 302 -11.94 24.42 3.09
CA ASP A 302 -12.76 25.10 4.11
C ASP A 302 -14.27 24.97 3.84
N ILE A 303 -14.66 24.59 2.62
CA ILE A 303 -16.07 24.41 2.25
C ILE A 303 -16.68 23.21 2.99
N TYR A 304 -15.98 22.08 3.07
CA TYR A 304 -16.49 20.89 3.75
C TYR A 304 -15.95 20.73 5.19
N ALA A 305 -14.96 21.51 5.56
CA ALA A 305 -14.31 21.42 6.86
C ALA A 305 -15.27 21.49 8.07
N PRO A 306 -16.32 22.36 8.09
CA PRO A 306 -17.28 22.38 9.19
C PRO A 306 -18.04 21.06 9.35
N ASP A 307 -18.47 20.44 8.25
CA ASP A 307 -19.20 19.17 8.29
C ASP A 307 -18.27 18.01 8.67
N LEU A 308 -17.02 18.01 8.18
CA LEU A 308 -16.01 17.04 8.58
C LEU A 308 -15.74 17.12 10.09
N HIS A 309 -15.58 18.34 10.63
CA HIS A 309 -15.37 18.53 12.09
C HIS A 309 -16.58 18.04 12.89
N ALA A 310 -17.81 18.38 12.46
CA ALA A 310 -19.03 17.92 13.13
C ALA A 310 -19.14 16.38 13.14
N GLU A 311 -18.79 15.72 12.05
CA GLU A 311 -18.81 14.28 11.95
C GLU A 311 -17.71 13.63 12.81
N LEU A 312 -16.50 14.21 12.88
CA LEU A 312 -15.43 13.76 13.80
C LEU A 312 -15.86 13.90 15.26
N MET A 313 -16.48 15.04 15.66
CA MET A 313 -17.03 15.22 17.00
C MET A 313 -18.07 14.13 17.32
N SER A 314 -18.97 13.83 16.39
CA SER A 314 -19.99 12.79 16.56
C SER A 314 -19.38 11.39 16.73
N VAL A 315 -18.34 11.08 15.97
CA VAL A 315 -17.66 9.77 16.00
C VAL A 315 -16.83 9.58 17.26
N PHE A 316 -16.14 10.62 17.73
CA PHE A 316 -15.26 10.54 18.89
C PHE A 316 -15.95 10.94 20.22
N GLY A 317 -17.23 11.36 20.16
CA GLY A 317 -18.00 11.69 21.37
C GLY A 317 -17.53 12.97 22.06
N ARG A 318 -17.17 13.99 21.30
CA ARG A 318 -16.63 15.27 21.82
C ARG A 318 -17.50 16.43 21.42
#